data_4a9d9d13d15fbae6ae87e6a74559e351
#
_entry.id   4a9d9d13d15fbae6ae87e6a74559e351
#
_cell.length_a   1.000
_cell.length_b   1.000
_cell.length_c   1.000
_cell.angle_alpha   90.00
_cell.angle_beta   90.00
_cell.angle_gamma   90.00
#
_symmetry.space_group_name_H-M   'P 1'
#
loop_
_entity.id
_entity.type
_entity.pdbx_description
1 polymer ?
#
loop_
_entity_poly.entity_id
_entity_poly.type
_entity_poly.pdbx_seq_one_letter_code
_entity_poly.pdbx_strand_id
1 'polypeptide(L)'
;MKSKKLLSLLLALAMVMSMAACGAKTNEPPATSGTPSETGAPATEELNWPTKEITLIQPWSLGGGPDVITRQIASYSDKILGVPMIVENHTGGSGTIGMNDFLEAEDDGYTLFCCNGPLFSLTPSFIDVDYTIDDISPICGIRITEFVILSNASSKITNIQELKDYAAAGHTVKYATTGGPGNDSYTMISALFALLDIPCEAVPYDGGQEAINALVGGH
;
A
#
# COMPACT_ATOMS: atom_id res chain seq x y z
N MET A 1 -42.06 1.10 -15.40
CA MET A 1 -41.07 0.74 -16.43
C MET A 1 -41.12 1.58 -17.73
N LYS A 2 -42.19 2.34 -18.00
CA LYS A 2 -42.33 3.14 -19.26
C LYS A 2 -41.68 4.51 -19.22
N SER A 3 -41.47 5.13 -18.05
CA SER A 3 -40.87 6.48 -17.93
C SER A 3 -39.35 6.52 -18.11
N LYS A 4 -38.62 5.47 -17.73
CA LYS A 4 -37.15 5.40 -17.86
C LYS A 4 -36.69 5.22 -19.31
N LYS A 5 -37.53 4.60 -20.17
CA LYS A 5 -37.23 4.44 -21.61
C LYS A 5 -37.50 5.72 -22.41
N LEU A 6 -38.39 6.59 -21.94
CA LEU A 6 -38.64 7.89 -22.57
C LEU A 6 -37.50 8.89 -22.30
N LEU A 7 -36.92 8.85 -21.10
CA LEU A 7 -35.82 9.72 -20.69
C LEU A 7 -34.52 9.38 -21.44
N SER A 8 -34.23 8.10 -21.71
CA SER A 8 -33.06 7.67 -22.47
C SER A 8 -33.17 8.01 -23.95
N LEU A 9 -34.40 8.04 -24.51
CA LEU A 9 -34.59 8.42 -25.91
C LEU A 9 -34.44 9.93 -26.15
N LEU A 10 -34.84 10.75 -25.17
CA LEU A 10 -34.64 12.21 -25.22
C LEU A 10 -33.17 12.62 -25.06
N LEU A 11 -32.39 11.88 -24.27
CA LEU A 11 -30.94 12.14 -24.12
C LEU A 11 -30.15 11.77 -25.39
N ALA A 12 -30.54 10.70 -26.10
CA ALA A 12 -29.92 10.28 -27.36
C ALA A 12 -30.23 11.26 -28.50
N LEU A 13 -31.42 11.89 -28.51
CA LEU A 13 -31.80 12.85 -29.54
C LEU A 13 -31.07 14.20 -29.35
N ALA A 14 -30.72 14.59 -28.15
CA ALA A 14 -29.98 15.82 -27.87
C ALA A 14 -28.49 15.75 -28.30
N MET A 15 -27.88 14.57 -28.35
CA MET A 15 -26.50 14.39 -28.81
C MET A 15 -26.32 14.42 -30.33
N VAL A 16 -27.37 14.18 -31.11
CA VAL A 16 -27.30 14.16 -32.58
C VAL A 16 -27.44 15.57 -33.17
N MET A 17 -27.99 16.54 -32.44
CA MET A 17 -28.16 17.92 -32.91
C MET A 17 -26.93 18.82 -32.74
N SER A 18 -25.87 18.38 -32.04
CA SER A 18 -24.69 19.22 -31.82
C SER A 18 -23.57 19.07 -32.86
N MET A 19 -23.72 18.25 -33.91
CA MET A 19 -22.71 18.00 -34.93
C MET A 19 -23.00 18.66 -36.31
N ALA A 20 -23.97 19.56 -36.44
CA ALA A 20 -24.36 20.13 -37.70
C ALA A 20 -24.08 21.65 -37.86
N ALA A 21 -23.07 22.21 -37.19
CA ALA A 21 -22.72 23.63 -37.32
C ALA A 21 -21.21 23.83 -37.53
N CYS A 22 -20.68 23.34 -38.66
CA CYS A 22 -19.45 23.82 -39.25
C CYS A 22 -19.48 23.57 -40.77
N GLY A 23 -20.01 24.52 -41.51
CA GLY A 23 -20.02 24.57 -42.98
C GLY A 23 -19.58 25.91 -43.49
N ALA A 24 -18.38 25.96 -44.00
CA ALA A 24 -17.74 26.77 -45.03
C ALA A 24 -18.27 28.21 -45.40
N LYS A 25 -17.33 29.16 -45.34
CA LYS A 25 -17.18 30.18 -46.44
C LYS A 25 -15.71 30.57 -46.58
N THR A 26 -15.21 30.28 -47.76
CA THR A 26 -13.96 30.79 -48.36
C THR A 26 -14.07 32.28 -48.65
N ASN A 27 -13.01 33.07 -48.38
CA ASN A 27 -12.53 34.21 -49.16
C ASN A 27 -11.12 34.61 -48.67
N GLU A 28 -10.18 34.62 -49.59
CA GLU A 28 -8.79 35.07 -49.52
C GLU A 28 -8.66 36.46 -50.11
N PRO A 29 -7.50 37.18 -50.07
CA PRO A 29 -6.73 37.71 -48.93
C PRO A 29 -6.64 39.27 -48.98
N PRO A 30 -5.88 39.99 -48.13
CA PRO A 30 -4.47 40.27 -48.42
C PRO A 30 -3.51 40.20 -47.20
N ALA A 31 -2.26 39.92 -47.53
CA ALA A 31 -1.11 39.79 -46.69
C ALA A 31 -0.78 41.03 -45.86
N THR A 32 -0.53 40.85 -44.58
CA THR A 32 0.32 41.74 -43.79
C THR A 32 1.14 40.91 -42.82
N SER A 33 2.45 41.02 -42.96
CA SER A 33 3.49 40.43 -42.14
C SER A 33 3.33 40.83 -40.68
N GLY A 34 2.97 39.87 -39.86
CA GLY A 34 3.06 39.95 -38.39
C GLY A 34 3.77 38.70 -37.91
N THR A 35 4.96 38.89 -37.37
CA THR A 35 5.77 37.88 -36.65
C THR A 35 4.90 37.14 -35.64
N PRO A 36 4.86 35.81 -35.65
CA PRO A 36 4.21 35.08 -34.58
C PRO A 36 5.00 35.33 -33.28
N SER A 37 4.35 36.00 -32.34
CA SER A 37 4.82 36.02 -30.97
C SER A 37 4.79 34.58 -30.49
N GLU A 38 5.94 33.94 -30.29
CA GLU A 38 6.06 32.70 -29.58
C GLU A 38 5.47 32.91 -28.19
N THR A 39 4.25 32.38 -28.01
CA THR A 39 3.70 32.16 -26.68
C THR A 39 4.61 31.13 -26.04
N GLY A 40 5.56 31.60 -25.23
CA GLY A 40 6.46 30.75 -24.48
C GLY A 40 5.64 29.71 -23.71
N ALA A 41 5.88 28.43 -23.97
CA ALA A 41 5.47 27.36 -23.08
C ALA A 41 5.97 27.75 -21.67
N PRO A 42 5.19 27.54 -20.62
CA PRO A 42 5.68 27.75 -19.25
C PRO A 42 6.98 27.00 -19.11
N ALA A 43 8.05 27.71 -18.76
CA ALA A 43 9.33 27.10 -18.42
C ALA A 43 9.03 26.10 -17.30
N THR A 44 9.20 24.83 -17.57
CA THR A 44 9.25 23.80 -16.54
C THR A 44 10.46 24.19 -15.70
N GLU A 45 10.26 24.75 -14.50
CA GLU A 45 11.32 24.88 -13.54
C GLU A 45 11.91 23.48 -13.37
N GLU A 46 13.16 23.29 -13.72
CA GLU A 46 13.86 22.05 -13.46
C GLU A 46 13.87 21.87 -11.95
N LEU A 47 13.09 20.88 -11.47
CA LEU A 47 13.02 20.55 -10.07
C LEU A 47 14.41 20.06 -9.65
N ASN A 48 15.17 20.90 -8.94
CA ASN A 48 16.47 20.54 -8.40
C ASN A 48 16.29 19.66 -7.15
N TRP A 49 15.72 18.49 -7.35
CA TRP A 49 15.45 17.48 -6.33
C TRP A 49 15.72 16.09 -6.92
N PRO A 50 16.33 15.18 -6.13
CA PRO A 50 16.88 15.36 -4.78
C PRO A 50 18.31 15.93 -4.78
N THR A 51 18.69 16.66 -3.71
CA THR A 51 20.05 17.23 -3.52
C THR A 51 20.74 16.71 -2.26
N LYS A 52 20.02 15.98 -1.41
CA LYS A 52 20.52 15.34 -0.18
C LYS A 52 19.99 13.91 -0.09
N GLU A 53 20.49 13.13 0.83
CA GLU A 53 20.00 11.77 1.11
C GLU A 53 18.49 11.75 1.42
N ILE A 54 17.82 10.65 1.07
CA ILE A 54 16.41 10.42 1.32
C ILE A 54 16.28 9.37 2.41
N THR A 55 15.50 9.64 3.45
CA THR A 55 15.13 8.65 4.47
C THR A 55 13.91 7.87 4.01
N LEU A 56 13.96 6.54 4.12
CA LEU A 56 12.85 5.65 3.83
C LEU A 56 12.48 4.89 5.10
N ILE A 57 11.45 5.37 5.81
CA ILE A 57 10.94 4.74 7.02
C ILE A 57 10.18 3.46 6.67
N GLN A 58 10.45 2.39 7.39
CA GLN A 58 9.88 1.07 7.23
C GLN A 58 9.38 0.55 8.59
N PRO A 59 8.06 0.28 8.78
CA PRO A 59 7.49 0.01 10.10
C PRO A 59 7.62 -1.44 10.58
N TRP A 60 8.43 -2.26 9.91
CA TRP A 60 8.62 -3.68 10.24
C TRP A 60 10.07 -3.99 10.58
N SER A 61 10.30 -5.11 11.29
CA SER A 61 11.63 -5.49 11.76
C SER A 61 12.62 -5.76 10.63
N LEU A 62 13.89 -5.52 10.96
CA LEU A 62 15.04 -5.76 10.10
C LEU A 62 15.07 -7.22 9.61
N GLY A 63 15.36 -7.42 8.32
CA GLY A 63 15.47 -8.74 7.70
C GLY A 63 14.13 -9.41 7.37
N GLY A 64 13.00 -8.79 7.70
CA GLY A 64 11.68 -9.23 7.24
C GLY A 64 11.48 -9.01 5.73
N GLY A 65 10.48 -9.67 5.14
CA GLY A 65 10.22 -9.55 3.70
C GLY A 65 10.06 -8.10 3.21
N PRO A 66 9.30 -7.24 3.90
CA PRO A 66 9.23 -5.81 3.54
C PRO A 66 10.58 -5.10 3.59
N ASP A 67 11.37 -5.32 4.64
CA ASP A 67 12.69 -4.70 4.81
C ASP A 67 13.66 -5.05 3.68
N VAL A 68 13.71 -6.33 3.30
CA VAL A 68 14.55 -6.80 2.19
C VAL A 68 14.21 -6.09 0.89
N ILE A 69 12.92 -5.97 0.55
CA ILE A 69 12.46 -5.30 -0.66
C ILE A 69 12.76 -3.81 -0.62
N THR A 70 12.52 -3.15 0.51
CA THR A 70 12.77 -1.72 0.69
C THR A 70 14.26 -1.41 0.53
N ARG A 71 15.15 -2.20 1.13
CA ARG A 71 16.62 -2.07 0.96
C ARG A 71 17.07 -2.38 -0.46
N GLN A 72 16.42 -3.32 -1.13
CA GLN A 72 16.72 -3.59 -2.54
C GLN A 72 16.38 -2.37 -3.40
N ILE A 73 15.26 -1.69 -3.18
CA ILE A 73 14.90 -0.44 -3.88
C ILE A 73 15.93 0.64 -3.54
N ALA A 74 16.23 0.85 -2.26
CA ALA A 74 17.20 1.85 -1.79
C ALA A 74 18.58 1.65 -2.41
N SER A 75 19.00 0.41 -2.67
CA SER A 75 20.31 0.11 -3.26
C SER A 75 20.53 0.65 -4.69
N TYR A 76 19.45 1.05 -5.37
CA TYR A 76 19.52 1.66 -6.70
C TYR A 76 19.44 3.18 -6.70
N SER A 77 19.21 3.81 -5.54
CA SER A 77 18.95 5.25 -5.45
C SER A 77 20.09 6.10 -5.97
N ASP A 78 21.33 5.83 -5.57
CA ASP A 78 22.51 6.56 -6.06
C ASP A 78 22.61 6.56 -7.58
N LYS A 79 22.32 5.41 -8.19
CA LYS A 79 22.41 5.25 -9.65
C LYS A 79 21.29 5.99 -10.39
N ILE A 80 20.09 6.07 -9.81
CA ILE A 80 18.90 6.60 -10.47
C ILE A 80 18.66 8.06 -10.10
N LEU A 81 18.82 8.39 -8.82
CA LEU A 81 18.49 9.70 -8.25
C LEU A 81 19.73 10.55 -7.99
N GLY A 82 20.94 9.96 -8.00
CA GLY A 82 22.20 10.65 -7.71
C GLY A 82 22.43 10.90 -6.22
N VAL A 83 21.59 10.37 -5.34
CA VAL A 83 21.70 10.49 -3.88
C VAL A 83 21.36 9.16 -3.21
N PRO A 84 21.94 8.86 -2.03
CA PRO A 84 21.60 7.65 -1.29
C PRO A 84 20.20 7.71 -0.69
N MET A 85 19.57 6.54 -0.54
CA MET A 85 18.36 6.35 0.23
C MET A 85 18.67 5.46 1.44
N ILE A 86 18.40 5.96 2.63
CA ILE A 86 18.68 5.29 3.91
C ILE A 86 17.39 4.66 4.43
N VAL A 87 17.43 3.35 4.71
CA VAL A 87 16.27 2.63 5.25
C VAL A 87 16.36 2.57 6.76
N GLU A 88 15.36 3.11 7.43
CA GLU A 88 15.19 3.11 8.88
C GLU A 88 13.98 2.26 9.29
N ASN A 89 14.17 1.38 10.28
CA ASN A 89 13.11 0.50 10.77
C ASN A 89 12.52 1.07 12.06
N HIS A 90 11.29 1.57 12.00
CA HIS A 90 10.52 2.14 13.12
C HIS A 90 9.37 1.21 13.48
N THR A 91 9.65 0.19 14.27
CA THR A 91 8.72 -0.91 14.55
C THR A 91 7.80 -0.65 15.74
N GLY A 92 6.69 -1.40 15.81
CA GLY A 92 5.75 -1.41 16.93
C GLY A 92 4.35 -0.90 16.60
N GLY A 93 3.39 -1.21 17.48
CA GLY A 93 1.99 -0.77 17.35
C GLY A 93 1.32 -1.22 16.03
N SER A 94 1.66 -2.39 15.48
CA SER A 94 1.17 -2.83 14.15
C SER A 94 1.54 -1.85 13.02
N GLY A 95 2.65 -1.12 13.17
CA GLY A 95 3.16 -0.15 12.21
C GLY A 95 2.78 1.31 12.51
N THR A 96 1.96 1.56 13.53
CA THR A 96 1.51 2.92 13.88
C THR A 96 2.64 3.81 14.40
N ILE A 97 3.65 3.24 15.08
CA ILE A 97 4.82 4.00 15.54
C ILE A 97 5.55 4.60 14.34
N GLY A 98 5.94 3.77 13.37
CA GLY A 98 6.62 4.27 12.17
C GLY A 98 5.77 5.24 11.34
N MET A 99 4.44 5.08 11.35
CA MET A 99 3.53 6.02 10.70
C MET A 99 3.53 7.38 11.37
N ASN A 100 3.48 7.42 12.70
CA ASN A 100 3.52 8.69 13.45
C ASN A 100 4.87 9.40 13.25
N ASP A 101 5.99 8.67 13.31
CA ASP A 101 7.31 9.24 13.05
C ASP A 101 7.42 9.82 11.63
N PHE A 102 6.78 9.17 10.64
CA PHE A 102 6.71 9.68 9.27
C PHE A 102 5.88 10.97 9.18
N LEU A 103 4.74 11.04 9.87
CA LEU A 103 3.88 12.24 9.86
C LEU A 103 4.47 13.42 10.63
N GLU A 104 5.40 13.18 11.56
CA GLU A 104 6.15 14.22 12.26
C GLU A 104 7.35 14.75 11.44
N ALA A 105 7.73 14.07 10.35
CA ALA A 105 8.83 14.49 9.49
C ALA A 105 8.47 15.76 8.68
N GLU A 106 9.51 16.44 8.18
CA GLU A 106 9.31 17.60 7.30
C GLU A 106 8.66 17.18 5.97
N ASP A 107 7.67 17.96 5.49
CA ASP A 107 6.97 17.74 4.21
C ASP A 107 7.78 18.34 3.04
N ASP A 108 9.05 17.92 2.92
CA ASP A 108 10.00 18.39 1.91
C ASP A 108 10.34 17.33 0.84
N GLY A 109 9.70 16.15 0.92
CA GLY A 109 9.92 15.03 0.00
C GLY A 109 11.18 14.22 0.28
N TYR A 110 11.93 14.47 1.36
CA TYR A 110 13.12 13.71 1.72
C TYR A 110 12.88 12.60 2.76
N THR A 111 11.67 12.53 3.31
CA THR A 111 11.24 11.39 4.12
C THR A 111 10.12 10.67 3.38
N LEU A 112 10.32 9.40 3.11
CA LEU A 112 9.36 8.51 2.46
C LEU A 112 8.95 7.41 3.43
N PHE A 113 7.78 6.83 3.22
CA PHE A 113 7.25 5.74 4.04
C PHE A 113 6.91 4.52 3.19
N CYS A 114 7.43 3.36 3.56
CA CYS A 114 7.15 2.09 2.88
C CYS A 114 6.34 1.17 3.79
N CYS A 115 5.05 1.06 3.55
CA CYS A 115 4.14 0.26 4.37
C CYS A 115 3.24 -0.65 3.54
N ASN A 116 2.33 -1.35 4.22
CA ASN A 116 1.23 -2.09 3.60
C ASN A 116 -0.09 -1.33 3.73
N GLY A 117 -0.99 -1.52 2.75
CA GLY A 117 -2.30 -0.86 2.70
C GLY A 117 -3.18 -1.03 3.94
N PRO A 118 -3.20 -2.20 4.60
CA PRO A 118 -3.92 -2.43 5.86
C PRO A 118 -3.64 -1.42 6.97
N LEU A 119 -2.49 -0.76 7.00
CA LEU A 119 -2.20 0.30 7.96
C LEU A 119 -3.22 1.45 7.91
N PHE A 120 -3.81 1.71 6.76
CA PHE A 120 -4.83 2.74 6.55
C PHE A 120 -6.27 2.22 6.54
N SER A 121 -6.47 0.97 6.11
CA SER A 121 -7.82 0.43 5.90
C SER A 121 -8.29 -0.49 7.03
N LEU A 122 -7.38 -1.16 7.72
CA LEU A 122 -7.69 -2.17 8.72
C LEU A 122 -7.31 -1.71 10.13
N THR A 123 -6.09 -1.22 10.31
CA THR A 123 -5.55 -0.79 11.62
C THR A 123 -6.48 0.18 12.36
N PRO A 124 -7.09 1.21 11.72
CA PRO A 124 -7.99 2.13 12.39
C PRO A 124 -9.27 1.49 12.95
N SER A 125 -9.61 0.27 12.51
CA SER A 125 -10.77 -0.47 13.02
C SER A 125 -10.49 -1.19 14.36
N PHE A 126 -9.22 -1.29 14.75
CA PHE A 126 -8.77 -2.04 15.93
C PHE A 126 -7.95 -1.20 16.92
N ILE A 127 -7.28 -0.17 16.42
CA ILE A 127 -6.39 0.71 17.17
C ILE A 127 -6.85 2.14 16.91
N ASP A 128 -6.96 2.94 17.97
CA ASP A 128 -7.23 4.36 17.84
C ASP A 128 -5.99 5.06 17.28
N VAL A 129 -6.15 5.73 16.13
CA VAL A 129 -5.07 6.37 15.38
C VAL A 129 -5.50 7.79 14.99
N ASP A 130 -4.56 8.72 14.97
CA ASP A 130 -4.79 10.13 14.63
C ASP A 130 -4.49 10.45 13.15
N TYR A 131 -4.49 9.44 12.27
CA TYR A 131 -4.20 9.60 10.85
C TYR A 131 -5.23 8.94 9.94
N THR A 132 -5.28 9.41 8.70
CA THR A 132 -6.12 8.87 7.62
C THR A 132 -5.30 8.73 6.34
N ILE A 133 -5.90 8.17 5.29
CA ILE A 133 -5.26 8.11 3.96
C ILE A 133 -5.08 9.50 3.34
N ASP A 134 -5.83 10.51 3.78
CA ASP A 134 -5.76 11.87 3.25
C ASP A 134 -4.55 12.65 3.80
N ASP A 135 -3.89 12.14 4.85
CA ASP A 135 -2.68 12.74 5.43
C ASP A 135 -1.41 12.35 4.67
N ILE A 136 -1.52 11.51 3.63
CA ILE A 136 -0.38 11.03 2.85
C ILE A 136 -0.62 11.19 1.35
N SER A 137 0.48 11.24 0.59
CA SER A 137 0.47 11.22 -0.88
C SER A 137 1.03 9.88 -1.39
N PRO A 138 0.18 8.89 -1.78
CA PRO A 138 0.66 7.61 -2.29
C PRO A 138 1.42 7.78 -3.61
N ILE A 139 2.62 7.20 -3.71
CA ILE A 139 3.45 7.25 -4.91
C ILE A 139 3.18 6.05 -5.81
N CYS A 140 3.36 4.83 -5.29
CA CYS A 140 3.11 3.59 -6.05
C CYS A 140 2.99 2.38 -5.15
N GLY A 141 2.39 1.30 -5.68
CA GLY A 141 2.46 -0.04 -5.10
C GLY A 141 3.70 -0.79 -5.61
N ILE A 142 4.48 -1.38 -4.71
CA ILE A 142 5.73 -2.07 -5.06
C ILE A 142 5.63 -3.59 -5.01
N ARG A 143 4.58 -4.15 -4.38
CA ARG A 143 4.34 -5.59 -4.32
C ARG A 143 2.89 -5.94 -3.98
N ILE A 144 2.52 -7.18 -4.25
CA ILE A 144 1.34 -7.85 -3.70
C ILE A 144 1.84 -8.87 -2.66
N THR A 145 1.17 -8.95 -1.51
CA THR A 145 1.52 -9.89 -0.45
C THR A 145 0.55 -11.07 -0.46
N GLU A 146 1.11 -12.28 -0.49
CA GLU A 146 0.37 -13.53 -0.28
C GLU A 146 0.69 -14.08 1.11
N PHE A 147 -0.31 -14.66 1.78
CA PHE A 147 -0.15 -15.25 3.10
C PHE A 147 -0.12 -16.77 3.00
N VAL A 148 0.77 -17.38 3.77
CA VAL A 148 0.85 -18.83 3.94
C VAL A 148 0.83 -19.16 5.43
N ILE A 149 0.25 -20.31 5.78
CA ILE A 149 0.32 -20.87 7.13
C ILE A 149 1.41 -21.91 7.12
N LEU A 150 2.36 -21.78 8.02
CA LEU A 150 3.47 -22.71 8.21
C LEU A 150 3.31 -23.43 9.53
N SER A 151 3.67 -24.70 9.58
CA SER A 151 3.78 -25.48 10.81
C SER A 151 5.23 -25.90 11.05
N ASN A 152 5.62 -26.07 12.32
CA ASN A 152 6.89 -26.71 12.65
C ASN A 152 6.86 -28.18 12.22
N ALA A 153 7.90 -28.66 11.56
CA ALA A 153 7.99 -30.05 11.09
C ALA A 153 7.83 -31.10 12.21
N SER A 154 8.21 -30.75 13.42
CA SER A 154 8.05 -31.64 14.60
C SER A 154 6.59 -31.83 15.00
N SER A 155 5.69 -30.91 14.65
CA SER A 155 4.25 -31.02 14.96
C SER A 155 3.56 -32.12 14.16
N LYS A 156 4.11 -32.50 13.01
CA LYS A 156 3.53 -33.43 12.05
C LYS A 156 2.18 -32.98 11.45
N ILE A 157 1.80 -31.72 11.66
CA ILE A 157 0.61 -31.12 11.06
C ILE A 157 1.02 -30.58 9.69
N THR A 158 0.46 -31.15 8.63
CA THR A 158 0.84 -30.85 7.23
C THR A 158 -0.29 -30.23 6.41
N ASN A 159 -1.50 -30.24 6.96
CA ASN A 159 -2.69 -29.71 6.29
C ASN A 159 -3.73 -29.20 7.32
N ILE A 160 -4.72 -28.50 6.80
CA ILE A 160 -5.75 -27.87 7.64
C ILE A 160 -6.64 -28.88 8.37
N GLN A 161 -6.86 -30.08 7.82
CA GLN A 161 -7.66 -31.09 8.47
C GLN A 161 -6.94 -31.64 9.72
N GLU A 162 -5.65 -31.93 9.63
CA GLU A 162 -4.84 -32.36 10.78
C GLU A 162 -4.80 -31.26 11.86
N LEU A 163 -4.78 -29.97 11.47
CA LEU A 163 -4.87 -28.87 12.42
C LEU A 163 -6.23 -28.84 13.14
N LYS A 164 -7.33 -29.09 12.41
CA LYS A 164 -8.67 -29.22 13.01
C LYS A 164 -8.76 -30.42 13.96
N ASP A 165 -8.21 -31.55 13.56
CA ASP A 165 -8.21 -32.76 14.39
C ASP A 165 -7.39 -32.56 15.68
N TYR A 166 -6.26 -31.83 15.59
CA TYR A 166 -5.45 -31.43 16.74
C TYR A 166 -6.25 -30.52 17.70
N ALA A 167 -6.96 -29.54 17.17
CA ALA A 167 -7.82 -28.68 17.95
C ALA A 167 -9.01 -29.43 18.57
N ALA A 168 -9.64 -30.35 17.82
CA ALA A 168 -10.74 -31.19 18.30
C ALA A 168 -10.33 -32.16 19.40
N ALA A 169 -9.04 -32.51 19.47
CA ALA A 169 -8.47 -33.27 20.59
C ALA A 169 -8.29 -32.46 21.90
N GLY A 170 -8.72 -31.19 21.91
CA GLY A 170 -8.71 -30.32 23.08
C GLY A 170 -7.46 -29.44 23.20
N HIS A 171 -6.67 -29.33 22.12
CA HIS A 171 -5.49 -28.46 22.08
C HIS A 171 -5.81 -27.05 21.57
N THR A 172 -5.20 -26.05 22.19
CA THR A 172 -5.22 -24.66 21.65
C THR A 172 -4.08 -24.48 20.67
N VAL A 173 -4.41 -23.97 19.47
CA VAL A 173 -3.41 -23.66 18.45
C VAL A 173 -2.77 -22.32 18.76
N LYS A 174 -1.47 -22.30 19.06
CA LYS A 174 -0.70 -21.04 19.12
C LYS A 174 -0.17 -20.73 17.73
N TYR A 175 -0.30 -19.46 17.31
CA TYR A 175 0.20 -19.03 16.01
C TYR A 175 0.91 -17.69 16.10
N ALA A 176 2.05 -17.59 15.42
CA ALA A 176 2.83 -16.36 15.35
C ALA A 176 2.29 -15.45 14.23
N THR A 177 2.22 -14.17 14.49
CA THR A 177 1.82 -13.13 13.53
C THR A 177 2.83 -11.98 13.51
N THR A 178 2.85 -11.23 12.41
CA THR A 178 3.65 -10.00 12.29
C THR A 178 2.85 -8.80 12.78
N GLY A 179 2.78 -8.61 14.08
CA GLY A 179 1.95 -7.59 14.72
C GLY A 179 0.70 -8.15 15.39
N GLY A 180 0.03 -7.31 16.16
CA GLY A 180 -1.19 -7.63 16.91
C GLY A 180 -2.48 -7.25 16.17
N PRO A 181 -3.57 -7.00 16.93
CA PRO A 181 -4.82 -6.49 16.36
C PRO A 181 -4.58 -5.28 15.47
N GLY A 182 -5.29 -5.21 14.35
CA GLY A 182 -5.09 -4.17 13.33
C GLY A 182 -4.05 -4.52 12.26
N ASN A 183 -3.23 -5.55 12.46
CA ASN A 183 -2.36 -6.08 11.43
C ASN A 183 -3.12 -7.08 10.54
N ASP A 184 -2.77 -7.14 9.26
CA ASP A 184 -3.40 -8.00 8.27
C ASP A 184 -3.21 -9.49 8.58
N SER A 185 -1.99 -9.94 8.91
CA SER A 185 -1.72 -11.34 9.22
C SER A 185 -2.48 -11.81 10.46
N TYR A 186 -2.53 -10.98 11.51
CA TYR A 186 -3.31 -11.26 12.71
C TYR A 186 -4.79 -11.43 12.38
N THR A 187 -5.37 -10.47 11.67
CA THR A 187 -6.82 -10.43 11.39
C THR A 187 -7.23 -11.57 10.47
N MET A 188 -6.46 -11.82 9.39
CA MET A 188 -6.78 -12.88 8.44
C MET A 188 -6.71 -14.28 9.05
N ILE A 189 -5.68 -14.59 9.85
CA ILE A 189 -5.54 -15.90 10.48
C ILE A 189 -6.56 -16.07 11.59
N SER A 190 -6.80 -15.05 12.41
CA SER A 190 -7.86 -15.09 13.44
C SER A 190 -9.24 -15.36 12.83
N ALA A 191 -9.57 -14.69 11.74
CA ALA A 191 -10.83 -14.89 11.03
C ALA A 191 -10.92 -16.31 10.43
N LEU A 192 -9.85 -16.81 9.82
CA LEU A 192 -9.82 -18.17 9.27
C LEU A 192 -10.04 -19.21 10.37
N PHE A 193 -9.34 -19.09 11.49
CA PHE A 193 -9.47 -20.06 12.59
C PHE A 193 -10.85 -19.99 13.25
N ALA A 194 -11.43 -18.80 13.37
CA ALA A 194 -12.81 -18.64 13.83
C ALA A 194 -13.83 -19.31 12.87
N LEU A 195 -13.65 -19.16 11.55
CA LEU A 195 -14.52 -19.81 10.54
C LEU A 195 -14.37 -21.34 10.54
N LEU A 196 -13.25 -21.87 10.99
CA LEU A 196 -12.97 -23.30 11.06
C LEU A 196 -13.26 -23.92 12.44
N ASP A 197 -13.76 -23.12 13.39
CA ASP A 197 -13.98 -23.51 14.80
C ASP A 197 -12.69 -24.04 15.46
N ILE A 198 -11.53 -23.43 15.14
CA ILE A 198 -10.23 -23.78 15.72
C ILE A 198 -9.93 -22.84 16.90
N PRO A 199 -9.90 -23.32 18.15
CA PRO A 199 -9.46 -22.51 19.30
C PRO A 199 -7.99 -22.13 19.14
N CYS A 200 -7.70 -20.83 19.18
CA CYS A 200 -6.37 -20.31 18.88
C CYS A 200 -5.97 -19.18 19.81
N GLU A 201 -4.65 -19.00 19.93
CA GLU A 201 -3.99 -17.91 20.65
C GLU A 201 -2.93 -17.28 19.74
N ALA A 202 -3.07 -15.99 19.46
CA ALA A 202 -2.11 -15.24 18.66
C ALA A 202 -0.91 -14.80 19.51
N VAL A 203 0.29 -14.96 18.95
CA VAL A 203 1.55 -14.47 19.52
C VAL A 203 2.12 -13.45 18.54
N PRO A 204 1.96 -12.15 18.80
CA PRO A 204 2.44 -11.09 17.89
C PRO A 204 3.96 -10.89 18.01
N TYR A 205 4.61 -10.69 16.88
CA TYR A 205 6.02 -10.31 16.71
C TYR A 205 6.11 -9.04 15.87
N ASP A 206 7.19 -8.27 16.00
CA ASP A 206 7.39 -7.02 15.24
C ASP A 206 7.74 -7.28 13.76
N GLY A 207 8.04 -8.52 13.38
CA GLY A 207 8.31 -8.87 11.99
C GLY A 207 8.34 -10.37 11.69
N GLY A 208 8.30 -10.67 10.39
CA GLY A 208 8.23 -12.05 9.90
C GLY A 208 9.44 -12.91 10.27
N GLN A 209 10.64 -12.32 10.35
CA GLN A 209 11.84 -13.07 10.70
C GLN A 209 11.79 -13.58 12.16
N GLU A 210 11.29 -12.77 13.07
CA GLU A 210 11.13 -13.14 14.47
C GLU A 210 10.06 -14.24 14.63
N ALA A 211 8.93 -14.08 13.94
CA ALA A 211 7.87 -15.09 13.92
C ALA A 211 8.37 -16.45 13.36
N ILE A 212 9.18 -16.44 12.29
CA ILE A 212 9.78 -17.66 11.74
C ILE A 212 10.78 -18.28 12.72
N ASN A 213 11.61 -17.47 13.37
CA ASN A 213 12.58 -17.96 14.35
C ASN A 213 11.87 -18.63 15.54
N ALA A 214 10.79 -18.03 16.04
CA ALA A 214 9.96 -18.62 17.09
C ALA A 214 9.35 -19.95 16.65
N LEU A 215 8.78 -20.01 15.45
CA LEU A 215 8.21 -21.23 14.88
C LEU A 215 9.26 -22.35 14.78
N VAL A 216 10.46 -22.06 14.27
CA VAL A 216 11.56 -23.03 14.14
C VAL A 216 12.05 -23.47 15.51
N GLY A 217 12.09 -22.57 16.48
CA GLY A 217 12.45 -22.85 17.88
C GLY A 217 11.41 -23.67 18.66
N GLY A 218 10.19 -23.83 18.13
CA GLY A 218 9.11 -24.57 18.77
C GLY A 218 8.40 -23.80 19.89
N HIS A 219 8.39 -22.47 19.79
CA HIS A 219 7.77 -21.55 20.77
C HIS A 219 6.33 -21.20 20.40
#